data_a188b8f997d218550feeaf42a8c42bae
#
_entry.id   a188b8f997d218550feeaf42a8c42bae
#
_cell.length_a   1.000
_cell.length_b   1.000
_cell.length_c   1.000
_cell.angle_alpha   90.00
_cell.angle_beta   90.00
_cell.angle_gamma   90.00
#
_symmetry.space_group_name_H-M   'P 1'
#
loop_
_entity.id
_entity.type
_entity.pdbx_description
1 polymer ?
#
loop_
_entity_poly.entity_id
_entity_poly.type
_entity_poly.pdbx_seq_one_letter_code
_entity_poly.pdbx_strand_id
1 'polypeptide(L)'
;VYTELDENVRNIQDSKDACIGVEGETEPNEMIEYSRATTKPGKWIKASDGRWWYKHNDGTYTKNGWEYIDGKWYYFDSNGWMKTGWIKVNNKWYYLNSSGAMVVGWQKIGSTWYYFNSSGVMQTGWKKINNRWYFLESNGAMRTAALTQGGSNYTFQSSGALNTTRLGVQRQRQERTNWCWAASCVMVGRYDLPASLQTITQTSVVLHVKGEIINLAGNGSEEVRGINHASQSLKHATSLERTLSFTEVLNTIDNRHPFIVRMRWDGGGGHAVVCAGYRYSDSSLYLIDPWENTASRYYSRNSLVRGTSIATGTGQYRFSVIY
;
A
#
# COMPACT_ATOMS: atom_id res chain seq x y z
N VAL A 1 -1.48 -1.85 34.53
CA VAL A 1 -0.88 -2.88 33.63
C VAL A 1 -1.58 -2.92 32.28
N TYR A 2 -2.89 -2.60 32.22
CA TYR A 2 -3.68 -2.59 30.96
C TYR A 2 -3.55 -1.28 30.16
N THR A 3 -3.13 -0.17 30.77
CA THR A 3 -3.02 1.15 30.14
C THR A 3 -1.81 1.27 29.19
N GLU A 4 -0.67 0.66 29.50
CA GLU A 4 0.52 0.70 28.64
C GLU A 4 0.40 -0.17 27.37
N LEU A 5 -0.35 -1.28 27.45
CA LEU A 5 -0.63 -2.13 26.28
C LEU A 5 -1.56 -1.41 25.28
N ASP A 6 -2.50 -0.62 25.76
CA ASP A 6 -3.45 0.12 24.93
C ASP A 6 -2.78 1.27 24.15
N GLU A 7 -1.80 1.96 24.73
CA GLU A 7 -1.03 3.00 24.03
C GLU A 7 -0.09 2.41 22.98
N ASN A 8 0.55 1.26 23.28
CA ASN A 8 1.39 0.57 22.31
C ASN A 8 0.59 -0.01 21.12
N VAL A 9 -0.65 -0.47 21.36
CA VAL A 9 -1.57 -0.93 20.30
C VAL A 9 -2.03 0.24 19.44
N ARG A 10 -2.35 1.41 20.02
CA ARG A 10 -2.68 2.63 19.28
C ARG A 10 -1.51 3.12 18.44
N ASN A 11 -0.28 3.12 18.96
CA ASN A 11 0.93 3.47 18.20
C ASN A 11 1.22 2.50 17.04
N ILE A 12 0.84 1.21 17.17
CA ILE A 12 0.91 0.24 16.07
C ILE A 12 -0.15 0.57 14.99
N GLN A 13 -1.32 1.00 15.39
CA GLN A 13 -2.38 1.41 14.46
C GLN A 13 -1.98 2.69 13.72
N ASP A 14 -1.49 3.71 14.43
CA ASP A 14 -1.02 4.98 13.85
C ASP A 14 0.21 4.79 12.93
N SER A 15 1.07 3.80 13.20
CA SER A 15 2.17 3.44 12.29
C SER A 15 1.70 2.71 11.03
N LYS A 16 0.55 2.04 11.07
CA LYS A 16 -0.08 1.42 9.90
C LYS A 16 -0.68 2.45 8.95
N ASP A 17 -1.22 3.54 9.48
CA ASP A 17 -1.81 4.63 8.70
C ASP A 17 -0.75 5.44 7.92
N ALA A 18 0.53 5.33 8.28
CA ALA A 18 1.64 5.97 7.58
C ALA A 18 2.13 5.22 6.33
N CYS A 19 1.67 3.99 6.08
CA CYS A 19 2.14 3.14 4.98
C CYS A 19 0.95 2.49 4.27
N ILE A 20 0.72 2.86 3.00
CA ILE A 20 -0.32 2.33 2.11
C ILE A 20 -1.68 2.23 2.85
N GLY A 21 -2.18 3.36 3.32
CA GLY A 21 -3.50 3.46 3.91
C GLY A 21 -4.55 3.06 2.88
N VAL A 22 -5.36 2.06 3.20
CA VAL A 22 -6.59 1.77 2.51
C VAL A 22 -7.57 2.88 2.90
N GLU A 23 -7.51 3.99 2.20
CA GLU A 23 -8.62 4.92 2.20
C GLU A 23 -9.07 5.10 0.75
N GLY A 24 -10.13 4.40 0.42
CA GLY A 24 -11.10 4.94 -0.48
C GLY A 24 -11.77 6.10 0.25
N GLU A 25 -11.07 7.23 0.38
CA GLU A 25 -11.70 8.47 0.79
C GLU A 25 -12.69 8.86 -0.30
N THR A 26 -13.94 8.52 -0.08
CA THR A 26 -15.04 9.35 -0.54
C THR A 26 -14.97 10.63 0.30
N GLU A 27 -14.05 11.54 -0.06
CA GLU A 27 -14.14 12.91 0.39
C GLU A 27 -15.55 13.39 0.03
N PRO A 28 -16.33 13.94 0.99
CA PRO A 28 -17.61 14.53 0.66
C PRO A 28 -17.36 15.57 -0.43
N ASN A 29 -18.10 15.45 -1.49
CA ASN A 29 -17.93 16.22 -2.71
C ASN A 29 -18.51 17.64 -2.47
N GLU A 30 -17.93 18.40 -1.53
CA GLU A 30 -18.34 19.78 -1.23
C GLU A 30 -18.46 20.65 -2.48
N MET A 31 -17.63 20.34 -3.50
CA MET A 31 -17.68 21.05 -4.78
C MET A 31 -18.84 20.59 -5.69
N ILE A 32 -19.33 19.35 -5.58
CA ILE A 32 -20.49 18.88 -6.38
C ILE A 32 -21.81 19.43 -5.82
N GLU A 33 -21.96 19.60 -4.52
CA GLU A 33 -23.14 20.24 -3.94
C GLU A 33 -23.19 21.73 -4.29
N TYR A 34 -22.05 22.41 -4.32
CA TYR A 34 -21.97 23.81 -4.77
C TYR A 34 -22.30 23.96 -6.26
N SER A 35 -22.01 22.94 -7.12
CA SER A 35 -22.22 23.01 -8.56
C SER A 35 -23.71 23.01 -8.98
N ARG A 36 -24.60 22.48 -8.15
CA ARG A 36 -26.04 22.44 -8.45
C ARG A 36 -26.77 23.73 -8.10
N ALA A 37 -26.15 24.65 -7.35
CA ALA A 37 -26.85 25.76 -6.75
C ALA A 37 -26.68 27.13 -7.45
N THR A 38 -25.62 27.38 -8.25
CA THR A 38 -25.35 28.77 -8.68
C THR A 38 -24.54 28.92 -9.98
N THR A 39 -24.96 28.35 -11.11
CA THR A 39 -24.47 28.87 -12.38
C THR A 39 -25.24 30.18 -12.70
N LYS A 40 -24.60 31.31 -12.48
CA LYS A 40 -25.15 32.57 -12.99
C LYS A 40 -24.89 32.65 -14.48
N PRO A 41 -25.93 32.82 -15.34
CA PRO A 41 -25.73 32.96 -16.75
C PRO A 41 -24.98 34.26 -17.06
N GLY A 42 -24.08 34.24 -18.02
CA GLY A 42 -23.22 35.36 -18.34
C GLY A 42 -22.45 35.17 -19.63
N LYS A 43 -21.41 35.94 -19.81
CA LYS A 43 -20.52 35.85 -20.98
C LYS A 43 -19.06 36.12 -20.60
N TRP A 44 -18.17 35.44 -21.29
CA TRP A 44 -16.75 35.68 -21.20
C TRP A 44 -16.35 36.99 -21.85
N ILE A 45 -15.57 37.81 -21.17
CA ILE A 45 -15.05 39.09 -21.68
C ILE A 45 -13.53 39.01 -21.66
N LYS A 46 -12.92 39.31 -22.82
CA LYS A 46 -11.46 39.46 -22.94
C LYS A 46 -11.10 40.95 -22.83
N ALA A 47 -10.24 41.29 -21.93
CA ALA A 47 -9.69 42.62 -21.80
C ALA A 47 -8.64 42.91 -22.89
N SER A 48 -8.29 44.19 -23.09
CA SER A 48 -7.30 44.64 -24.07
C SER A 48 -5.87 44.09 -23.75
N ASP A 49 -5.59 43.78 -22.47
CA ASP A 49 -4.33 43.19 -22.02
C ASP A 49 -4.28 41.65 -22.11
N GLY A 50 -5.37 41.06 -22.69
CA GLY A 50 -5.45 39.61 -22.90
C GLY A 50 -6.04 38.81 -21.78
N ARG A 51 -6.28 39.40 -20.60
CA ARG A 51 -6.91 38.73 -19.46
C ARG A 51 -8.39 38.46 -19.71
N TRP A 52 -8.92 37.42 -19.02
CA TRP A 52 -10.33 37.03 -19.12
C TRP A 52 -11.04 37.20 -17.79
N TRP A 53 -12.35 37.57 -17.87
CA TRP A 53 -13.27 37.56 -16.75
C TRP A 53 -14.65 37.13 -17.22
N TYR A 54 -15.54 36.74 -16.30
CA TYR A 54 -16.89 36.30 -16.63
C TYR A 54 -17.89 37.30 -16.07
N LYS A 55 -18.66 37.94 -16.98
CA LYS A 55 -19.68 38.91 -16.62
C LYS A 55 -21.03 38.24 -16.58
N HIS A 56 -21.71 38.25 -15.45
CA HIS A 56 -23.07 37.76 -15.31
C HIS A 56 -24.06 38.69 -16.02
N ASN A 57 -25.25 38.17 -16.38
CA ASN A 57 -26.30 38.95 -17.05
C ASN A 57 -26.86 40.04 -16.11
N ASP A 58 -26.78 39.85 -14.80
CA ASP A 58 -27.15 40.86 -13.79
C ASP A 58 -26.08 41.96 -13.59
N GLY A 59 -25.01 41.94 -14.37
CA GLY A 59 -23.92 42.90 -14.32
C GLY A 59 -22.85 42.61 -13.26
N THR A 60 -23.05 41.61 -12.38
CA THR A 60 -22.06 41.16 -11.39
C THR A 60 -20.96 40.27 -12.01
N TYR A 61 -19.96 39.91 -11.24
CA TYR A 61 -18.92 38.96 -11.59
C TYR A 61 -18.27 38.39 -10.35
N THR A 62 -17.68 37.17 -10.45
CA THR A 62 -17.03 36.49 -9.33
C THR A 62 -15.67 37.11 -9.04
N LYS A 63 -15.35 37.30 -7.75
CA LYS A 63 -14.06 37.73 -7.23
C LYS A 63 -13.57 36.75 -6.15
N ASN A 64 -12.27 36.54 -6.14
CA ASN A 64 -11.58 35.76 -5.09
C ASN A 64 -12.29 34.43 -4.79
N GLY A 65 -12.67 33.70 -5.82
CA GLY A 65 -13.46 32.48 -5.64
C GLY A 65 -13.62 31.63 -6.87
N TRP A 66 -14.21 30.47 -6.63
CA TRP A 66 -14.57 29.50 -7.65
C TRP A 66 -15.92 29.80 -8.29
N GLU A 67 -16.02 29.50 -9.57
CA GLU A 67 -17.29 29.53 -10.28
C GLU A 67 -17.37 28.38 -11.29
N TYR A 68 -18.55 27.74 -11.36
CA TYR A 68 -18.85 26.69 -12.31
C TYR A 68 -19.52 27.28 -13.55
N ILE A 69 -18.84 27.19 -14.68
CA ILE A 69 -19.30 27.82 -15.94
C ILE A 69 -19.21 26.75 -17.04
N ASP A 70 -20.32 26.49 -17.75
CA ASP A 70 -20.38 25.58 -18.89
C ASP A 70 -19.73 24.21 -18.62
N GLY A 71 -20.02 23.61 -17.44
CA GLY A 71 -19.53 22.28 -17.06
C GLY A 71 -18.11 22.24 -16.54
N LYS A 72 -17.47 23.38 -16.26
CA LYS A 72 -16.08 23.45 -15.77
C LYS A 72 -15.95 24.44 -14.62
N TRP A 73 -14.99 24.17 -13.72
CA TRP A 73 -14.64 25.07 -12.63
C TRP A 73 -13.54 26.04 -13.07
N TYR A 74 -13.72 27.31 -12.70
CA TYR A 74 -12.76 28.40 -12.90
C TYR A 74 -12.52 29.12 -11.58
N TYR A 75 -11.34 29.69 -11.41
CA TYR A 75 -11.01 30.51 -10.25
C TYR A 75 -10.72 31.96 -10.68
N PHE A 76 -11.29 32.91 -9.98
CA PHE A 76 -11.11 34.34 -10.22
C PHE A 76 -10.36 34.97 -9.06
N ASP A 77 -9.40 35.86 -9.35
CA ASP A 77 -8.67 36.58 -8.33
C ASP A 77 -9.50 37.68 -7.65
N SER A 78 -8.89 38.45 -6.74
CA SER A 78 -9.55 39.54 -6.01
C SER A 78 -10.08 40.66 -6.92
N ASN A 79 -9.55 40.78 -8.12
CA ASN A 79 -9.99 41.75 -9.13
C ASN A 79 -11.02 41.17 -10.11
N GLY A 80 -11.31 39.89 -10.01
CA GLY A 80 -12.22 39.14 -10.91
C GLY A 80 -11.57 38.63 -12.19
N TRP A 81 -10.23 38.58 -12.27
CA TRP A 81 -9.54 38.00 -13.41
C TRP A 81 -9.43 36.49 -13.30
N MET A 82 -9.79 35.79 -14.37
CA MET A 82 -9.62 34.34 -14.45
C MET A 82 -8.17 33.95 -14.29
N LYS A 83 -7.91 32.98 -13.41
CA LYS A 83 -6.59 32.43 -13.17
C LYS A 83 -6.28 31.26 -14.10
N THR A 84 -5.00 31.03 -14.34
CA THR A 84 -4.44 29.86 -15.03
C THR A 84 -3.20 29.36 -14.27
N GLY A 85 -2.82 28.12 -14.52
CA GLY A 85 -1.66 27.52 -13.85
C GLY A 85 -1.95 27.11 -12.40
N TRP A 86 -0.89 27.02 -11.60
CA TRP A 86 -0.97 26.58 -10.20
C TRP A 86 -1.60 27.66 -9.32
N ILE A 87 -2.56 27.26 -8.51
CA ILE A 87 -3.15 28.10 -7.47
C ILE A 87 -3.24 27.33 -6.14
N LYS A 88 -3.17 28.07 -5.03
CA LYS A 88 -3.35 27.49 -3.69
C LYS A 88 -4.55 28.18 -3.02
N VAL A 89 -5.59 27.39 -2.72
CA VAL A 89 -6.82 27.89 -2.08
C VAL A 89 -7.08 27.03 -0.84
N ASN A 90 -7.31 27.66 0.31
CA ASN A 90 -7.56 26.98 1.58
C ASN A 90 -6.54 25.85 1.88
N ASN A 91 -5.26 26.15 1.65
CA ASN A 91 -4.12 25.25 1.83
C ASN A 91 -4.07 24.02 0.89
N LYS A 92 -4.97 23.93 -0.09
CA LYS A 92 -5.01 22.88 -1.12
C LYS A 92 -4.48 23.42 -2.46
N TRP A 93 -3.71 22.61 -3.20
CA TRP A 93 -3.21 22.96 -4.52
C TRP A 93 -4.15 22.49 -5.63
N TYR A 94 -4.34 23.33 -6.62
CA TYR A 94 -5.12 23.10 -7.82
C TYR A 94 -4.31 23.52 -9.05
N TYR A 95 -4.67 22.98 -10.20
CA TYR A 95 -4.14 23.44 -11.47
C TYR A 95 -5.24 23.81 -12.43
N LEU A 96 -5.10 24.98 -13.02
CA LEU A 96 -6.00 25.52 -14.03
C LEU A 96 -5.27 25.48 -15.37
N ASN A 97 -5.85 24.85 -16.39
CA ASN A 97 -5.22 24.76 -17.71
C ASN A 97 -5.13 26.12 -18.39
N SER A 98 -4.60 26.16 -19.62
CA SER A 98 -4.44 27.42 -20.38
C SER A 98 -5.76 28.13 -20.69
N SER A 99 -6.89 27.44 -20.68
CA SER A 99 -8.23 28.04 -20.81
C SER A 99 -8.83 28.46 -19.46
N GLY A 100 -8.12 28.32 -18.34
CA GLY A 100 -8.59 28.62 -16.98
C GLY A 100 -9.40 27.50 -16.34
N ALA A 101 -9.71 26.42 -17.04
CA ALA A 101 -10.50 25.33 -16.48
C ALA A 101 -9.68 24.49 -15.52
N MET A 102 -10.27 24.20 -14.32
CA MET A 102 -9.70 23.31 -13.33
C MET A 102 -9.55 21.89 -13.90
N VAL A 103 -8.40 21.29 -13.66
CA VAL A 103 -8.13 19.92 -14.10
C VAL A 103 -8.41 18.89 -12.99
N VAL A 104 -8.74 17.66 -13.40
CA VAL A 104 -8.91 16.49 -12.53
C VAL A 104 -8.19 15.28 -13.15
N GLY A 105 -7.95 14.25 -12.33
CA GLY A 105 -7.26 13.03 -12.77
C GLY A 105 -5.77 13.27 -13.03
N TRP A 106 -5.19 12.40 -13.86
CA TRP A 106 -3.78 12.49 -14.25
C TRP A 106 -3.53 13.67 -15.19
N GLN A 107 -2.53 14.49 -14.85
CA GLN A 107 -2.09 15.63 -15.64
C GLN A 107 -0.59 15.66 -15.77
N LYS A 108 -0.08 15.84 -16.98
CA LYS A 108 1.33 16.10 -17.24
C LYS A 108 1.56 17.59 -17.34
N ILE A 109 2.23 18.18 -16.37
CA ILE A 109 2.52 19.61 -16.30
C ILE A 109 4.03 19.78 -16.45
N GLY A 110 4.44 20.36 -17.56
CA GLY A 110 5.84 20.29 -18.00
C GLY A 110 6.26 18.85 -18.27
N SER A 111 7.33 18.38 -17.62
CA SER A 111 7.82 16.99 -17.72
C SER A 111 7.27 16.06 -16.64
N THR A 112 6.52 16.58 -15.67
CA THR A 112 6.13 15.87 -14.45
C THR A 112 4.66 15.51 -14.46
N TRP A 113 4.33 14.29 -14.00
CA TRP A 113 2.96 13.84 -13.80
C TRP A 113 2.48 14.18 -12.39
N TYR A 114 1.22 14.61 -12.31
CA TYR A 114 0.48 14.91 -11.09
C TYR A 114 -0.88 14.23 -11.14
N TYR A 115 -1.48 13.98 -9.99
CA TYR A 115 -2.84 13.48 -9.91
C TYR A 115 -3.70 14.41 -9.07
N PHE A 116 -4.87 14.75 -9.59
CA PHE A 116 -5.87 15.58 -8.93
C PHE A 116 -7.12 14.73 -8.70
N ASN A 117 -7.68 14.79 -7.50
CA ASN A 117 -8.93 14.07 -7.21
C ASN A 117 -10.13 14.69 -7.99
N SER A 118 -11.34 14.14 -7.80
CA SER A 118 -12.56 14.61 -8.47
C SER A 118 -12.93 16.06 -8.13
N SER A 119 -12.46 16.57 -6.99
CA SER A 119 -12.61 17.98 -6.56
C SER A 119 -11.47 18.89 -7.06
N GLY A 120 -10.57 18.40 -7.90
CA GLY A 120 -9.43 19.15 -8.44
C GLY A 120 -8.28 19.35 -7.47
N VAL A 121 -8.30 18.74 -6.29
CA VAL A 121 -7.21 18.87 -5.31
C VAL A 121 -6.04 17.99 -5.70
N MET A 122 -4.83 18.57 -5.79
CA MET A 122 -3.59 17.83 -6.02
C MET A 122 -3.36 16.81 -4.90
N GLN A 123 -3.09 15.58 -5.28
CA GLN A 123 -2.85 14.49 -4.36
C GLN A 123 -1.36 14.31 -4.04
N THR A 124 -1.07 13.78 -2.85
CA THR A 124 0.28 13.43 -2.37
C THR A 124 0.24 12.09 -1.64
N GLY A 125 1.41 11.49 -1.40
CA GLY A 125 1.53 10.20 -0.73
C GLY A 125 1.07 9.02 -1.58
N TRP A 126 0.77 7.91 -0.92
CA TRP A 126 0.25 6.71 -1.57
C TRP A 126 -1.19 6.91 -2.05
N LYS A 127 -1.43 6.56 -3.32
CA LYS A 127 -2.78 6.60 -3.93
C LYS A 127 -3.02 5.36 -4.77
N LYS A 128 -4.19 4.73 -4.57
CA LYS A 128 -4.65 3.61 -5.41
C LYS A 128 -5.59 4.13 -6.48
N ILE A 129 -5.11 4.15 -7.73
CA ILE A 129 -5.83 4.72 -8.88
C ILE A 129 -6.02 3.59 -9.91
N ASN A 130 -7.26 3.31 -10.32
CA ASN A 130 -7.58 2.23 -11.24
C ASN A 130 -6.94 0.89 -10.82
N ASN A 131 -7.05 0.56 -9.54
CA ASN A 131 -6.53 -0.65 -8.92
C ASN A 131 -5.00 -0.82 -8.94
N ARG A 132 -4.23 0.26 -9.20
CA ARG A 132 -2.77 0.30 -9.15
C ARG A 132 -2.31 1.35 -8.14
N TRP A 133 -1.28 1.01 -7.36
CA TRP A 133 -0.66 1.95 -6.43
C TRP A 133 0.33 2.87 -7.13
N TYR A 134 0.35 4.12 -6.69
CA TYR A 134 1.29 5.17 -7.07
C TYR A 134 1.76 5.89 -5.82
N PHE A 135 2.94 6.47 -5.88
CA PHE A 135 3.43 7.37 -4.85
C PHE A 135 3.63 8.76 -5.44
N LEU A 136 3.00 9.75 -4.82
CA LEU A 136 3.08 11.15 -5.18
C LEU A 136 3.90 11.87 -4.10
N GLU A 137 4.96 12.54 -4.49
CA GLU A 137 5.84 13.26 -3.56
C GLU A 137 5.07 14.36 -2.82
N SER A 138 5.66 14.96 -1.79
CA SER A 138 5.06 16.07 -1.05
C SER A 138 4.71 17.29 -1.90
N ASN A 139 5.39 17.47 -3.03
CA ASN A 139 5.10 18.47 -4.05
C ASN A 139 4.10 17.98 -5.13
N GLY A 140 3.51 16.81 -4.97
CA GLY A 140 2.56 16.18 -5.89
C GLY A 140 3.19 15.43 -7.06
N ALA A 141 4.51 15.50 -7.28
CA ALA A 141 5.17 14.84 -8.41
C ALA A 141 5.07 13.30 -8.31
N MET A 142 4.64 12.64 -9.39
CA MET A 142 4.59 11.19 -9.46
C MET A 142 6.00 10.58 -9.41
N ARG A 143 6.21 9.65 -8.47
CA ARG A 143 7.47 8.95 -8.28
C ARG A 143 7.64 7.78 -9.25
N THR A 144 8.85 7.65 -9.81
CA THR A 144 9.28 6.49 -10.60
C THR A 144 10.53 5.83 -10.04
N ALA A 145 11.28 6.55 -9.20
CA ALA A 145 12.46 6.01 -8.51
C ALA A 145 12.06 5.12 -7.33
N ALA A 146 12.92 4.19 -6.95
CA ALA A 146 12.71 3.32 -5.80
C ALA A 146 12.48 4.13 -4.50
N LEU A 147 11.68 3.57 -3.59
CA LEU A 147 11.33 4.16 -2.29
C LEU A 147 11.59 3.15 -1.18
N THR A 148 12.22 3.61 -0.10
CA THR A 148 12.26 2.86 1.17
C THR A 148 11.47 3.66 2.19
N GLN A 149 10.45 3.05 2.78
CA GLN A 149 9.58 3.67 3.78
C GLN A 149 9.10 2.63 4.79
N GLY A 150 9.14 2.95 6.08
CA GLY A 150 8.70 2.05 7.15
C GLY A 150 9.40 0.68 7.12
N GLY A 151 10.70 0.64 6.80
CA GLY A 151 11.49 -0.58 6.65
C GLY A 151 11.19 -1.41 5.40
N SER A 152 10.21 -1.03 4.59
CA SER A 152 9.82 -1.72 3.35
C SER A 152 10.43 -1.04 2.12
N ASN A 153 10.64 -1.81 1.05
CA ASN A 153 11.22 -1.34 -0.21
C ASN A 153 10.20 -1.48 -1.34
N TYR A 154 10.08 -0.42 -2.14
CA TYR A 154 9.14 -0.31 -3.24
C TYR A 154 9.88 0.07 -4.52
N THR A 155 9.49 -0.51 -5.64
CA THR A 155 9.94 -0.06 -6.96
C THR A 155 8.74 0.20 -7.86
N PHE A 156 8.91 1.12 -8.81
CA PHE A 156 7.86 1.55 -9.71
C PHE A 156 8.22 1.22 -11.15
N GLN A 157 7.22 1.07 -11.99
CA GLN A 157 7.38 1.03 -13.45
C GLN A 157 7.66 2.44 -13.99
N SER A 158 8.09 2.55 -15.23
CA SER A 158 8.26 3.85 -15.91
C SER A 158 6.95 4.67 -15.97
N SER A 159 5.81 3.99 -15.93
CA SER A 159 4.46 4.60 -15.81
C SER A 159 4.16 5.16 -14.43
N GLY A 160 5.04 5.02 -13.44
CA GLY A 160 4.82 5.37 -12.03
C GLY A 160 4.02 4.33 -11.23
N ALA A 161 3.45 3.32 -11.87
CA ALA A 161 2.71 2.28 -11.15
C ALA A 161 3.65 1.40 -10.33
N LEU A 162 3.25 1.08 -9.09
CA LEU A 162 4.00 0.18 -8.20
C LEU A 162 4.25 -1.17 -8.88
N ASN A 163 5.51 -1.62 -8.88
CA ASN A 163 5.92 -2.90 -9.45
C ASN A 163 6.30 -3.92 -8.38
N THR A 164 7.10 -3.54 -7.39
CA THR A 164 7.47 -4.43 -6.31
C THR A 164 7.19 -3.84 -4.95
N THR A 165 6.71 -4.69 -4.04
CA THR A 165 6.69 -4.44 -2.60
C THR A 165 7.54 -5.51 -1.93
N ARG A 166 8.45 -5.11 -1.05
CA ARG A 166 9.19 -6.00 -0.15
C ARG A 166 9.08 -5.45 1.26
N LEU A 167 8.33 -6.14 2.10
CA LEU A 167 8.19 -5.80 3.51
C LEU A 167 9.52 -6.05 4.23
N GLY A 168 9.81 -5.25 5.24
CA GLY A 168 11.03 -5.31 6.03
C GLY A 168 11.06 -6.46 7.04
N VAL A 169 10.59 -7.63 6.64
CA VAL A 169 10.62 -8.83 7.49
C VAL A 169 12.06 -9.24 7.77
N GLN A 170 12.42 -9.30 9.04
CA GLN A 170 13.75 -9.71 9.48
C GLN A 170 13.88 -11.22 9.39
N ARG A 171 14.74 -11.69 8.46
CA ARG A 171 14.98 -13.11 8.27
C ARG A 171 15.51 -13.77 9.55
N GLN A 172 14.89 -14.91 9.92
CA GLN A 172 15.35 -15.80 10.97
C GLN A 172 15.85 -17.10 10.33
N ARG A 173 17.09 -17.49 10.61
CA ARG A 173 17.57 -18.83 10.23
C ARG A 173 16.96 -19.84 11.18
N GLN A 174 16.50 -20.98 10.66
CA GLN A 174 16.01 -22.06 11.51
C GLN A 174 17.17 -22.62 12.38
N GLU A 175 16.89 -22.80 13.65
CA GLU A 175 17.89 -23.25 14.64
C GLU A 175 18.10 -24.77 14.60
N ARG A 176 17.13 -25.55 14.07
CA ARG A 176 17.20 -27.00 13.90
C ARG A 176 16.61 -27.41 12.54
N THR A 177 16.96 -28.61 12.07
CA THR A 177 16.64 -29.09 10.72
C THR A 177 15.16 -29.13 10.39
N ASN A 178 14.27 -29.34 11.37
CA ASN A 178 12.80 -29.38 11.17
C ASN A 178 12.08 -28.12 11.67
N TRP A 179 12.78 -27.02 11.99
CA TRP A 179 12.21 -25.81 12.57
C TRP A 179 11.90 -24.69 11.56
N CYS A 180 11.83 -25.01 10.27
CA CYS A 180 11.42 -24.01 9.25
C CYS A 180 10.09 -23.33 9.63
N TRP A 181 9.12 -24.09 10.13
CA TRP A 181 7.84 -23.58 10.60
C TRP A 181 7.98 -22.62 11.78
N ALA A 182 8.78 -22.97 12.79
CA ALA A 182 8.98 -22.12 13.97
C ALA A 182 9.71 -20.82 13.62
N ALA A 183 10.74 -20.89 12.75
CA ALA A 183 11.42 -19.71 12.23
C ALA A 183 10.46 -18.81 11.44
N SER A 184 9.61 -19.40 10.60
CA SER A 184 8.59 -18.68 9.83
C SER A 184 7.54 -18.02 10.75
N CYS A 185 7.11 -18.71 11.81
CA CYS A 185 6.22 -18.13 12.83
C CYS A 185 6.85 -16.92 13.52
N VAL A 186 8.14 -17.00 13.89
CA VAL A 186 8.85 -15.86 14.51
C VAL A 186 8.96 -14.69 13.52
N MET A 187 9.30 -14.93 12.25
CA MET A 187 9.39 -13.88 11.23
C MET A 187 8.04 -13.16 11.02
N VAL A 188 6.95 -13.92 10.89
CA VAL A 188 5.61 -13.37 10.69
C VAL A 188 5.05 -12.75 11.97
N GLY A 189 5.20 -13.43 13.09
CA GLY A 189 4.67 -12.98 14.38
C GLY A 189 5.32 -11.69 14.88
N ARG A 190 6.63 -11.56 14.75
CA ARG A 190 7.39 -10.36 15.18
C ARG A 190 7.29 -9.19 14.20
N TYR A 191 6.94 -9.44 12.95
CA TYR A 191 6.90 -8.38 11.95
C TYR A 191 5.98 -7.25 12.41
N ASP A 192 6.45 -6.01 12.28
CA ASP A 192 5.72 -4.78 12.62
C ASP A 192 5.40 -4.60 14.12
N LEU A 193 5.99 -5.41 15.00
CA LEU A 193 5.91 -5.19 16.44
C LEU A 193 6.99 -4.21 16.90
N PRO A 194 6.74 -3.42 17.95
CA PRO A 194 7.78 -2.68 18.66
C PRO A 194 8.91 -3.61 19.10
N ALA A 195 10.15 -3.12 19.11
CA ALA A 195 11.33 -3.93 19.46
C ALA A 195 11.20 -4.58 20.85
N SER A 196 10.55 -3.91 21.81
CA SER A 196 10.27 -4.41 23.16
C SER A 196 9.38 -5.66 23.18
N LEU A 197 8.56 -5.87 22.14
CA LEU A 197 7.67 -7.03 21.99
C LEU A 197 8.26 -8.14 21.10
N GLN A 198 9.40 -7.92 20.44
CA GLN A 198 10.04 -8.90 19.57
C GLN A 198 10.93 -9.91 20.33
N THR A 199 10.48 -10.39 21.46
CA THR A 199 11.27 -11.22 22.39
C THR A 199 11.12 -12.73 22.19
N ILE A 200 10.03 -13.18 21.57
CA ILE A 200 9.71 -14.61 21.43
C ILE A 200 10.65 -15.28 20.42
N THR A 201 11.37 -16.32 20.84
CA THR A 201 12.34 -17.10 20.05
C THR A 201 11.70 -18.31 19.37
N GLN A 202 12.44 -18.97 18.46
CA GLN A 202 12.01 -20.24 17.85
C GLN A 202 11.84 -21.32 18.92
N THR A 203 12.78 -21.41 19.87
CA THR A 203 12.68 -22.32 21.01
C THR A 203 11.42 -22.08 21.82
N SER A 204 11.06 -20.81 22.10
CA SER A 204 9.82 -20.45 22.79
C SER A 204 8.57 -20.86 22.00
N VAL A 205 8.58 -20.67 20.68
CA VAL A 205 7.47 -21.12 19.80
C VAL A 205 7.33 -22.64 19.86
N VAL A 206 8.42 -23.38 19.72
CA VAL A 206 8.39 -24.86 19.77
C VAL A 206 7.90 -25.36 21.12
N LEU A 207 8.41 -24.83 22.23
CA LEU A 207 7.96 -25.20 23.58
C LEU A 207 6.47 -24.92 23.78
N HIS A 208 6.00 -23.73 23.36
CA HIS A 208 4.59 -23.35 23.48
C HIS A 208 3.67 -24.27 22.66
N VAL A 209 4.08 -24.66 21.46
CA VAL A 209 3.24 -25.41 20.51
C VAL A 209 3.31 -26.92 20.76
N LYS A 210 4.50 -27.47 21.08
CA LYS A 210 4.75 -28.90 21.22
C LYS A 210 4.74 -29.38 22.68
N GLY A 211 4.83 -28.45 23.64
CA GLY A 211 4.97 -28.77 25.06
C GLY A 211 6.39 -29.12 25.49
N GLU A 212 7.28 -29.34 24.55
CA GLU A 212 8.71 -29.68 24.78
C GLU A 212 9.59 -29.16 23.63
N ILE A 213 10.92 -29.08 23.87
CA ILE A 213 11.91 -28.63 22.90
C ILE A 213 12.32 -29.82 22.01
N ILE A 214 11.56 -30.09 20.97
CA ILE A 214 11.74 -31.25 20.10
C ILE A 214 12.00 -30.81 18.64
N ASN A 215 12.80 -31.57 17.88
CA ASN A 215 13.12 -31.29 16.49
C ASN A 215 12.11 -31.98 15.54
N LEU A 216 10.85 -31.59 15.58
CA LEU A 216 9.78 -32.08 14.72
C LEU A 216 9.25 -30.98 13.79
N ALA A 217 8.77 -31.41 12.62
CA ALA A 217 8.07 -30.55 11.69
C ALA A 217 6.76 -30.03 12.29
N GLY A 218 6.31 -28.87 11.82
CA GLY A 218 5.00 -28.28 12.15
C GLY A 218 3.96 -28.51 11.05
N ASN A 219 2.70 -28.31 11.43
CA ASN A 219 1.56 -28.28 10.52
C ASN A 219 0.86 -26.91 10.57
N GLY A 220 -0.19 -26.69 9.75
CA GLY A 220 -0.85 -25.40 9.65
C GLY A 220 -1.47 -24.91 10.97
N SER A 221 -2.09 -25.78 11.76
CA SER A 221 -2.67 -25.39 13.06
C SER A 221 -1.59 -25.06 14.10
N GLU A 222 -0.45 -25.71 14.01
CA GLU A 222 0.73 -25.43 14.86
C GLU A 222 1.39 -24.10 14.48
N GLU A 223 1.45 -23.77 13.18
CA GLU A 223 1.91 -22.48 12.70
C GLU A 223 0.97 -21.34 13.13
N VAL A 224 -0.35 -21.55 13.13
CA VAL A 224 -1.33 -20.60 13.69
C VAL A 224 -1.01 -20.31 15.16
N ARG A 225 -0.85 -21.35 16.00
CA ARG A 225 -0.49 -21.18 17.43
C ARG A 225 0.88 -20.49 17.58
N GLY A 226 1.82 -20.86 16.71
CA GLY A 226 3.17 -20.30 16.71
C GLY A 226 3.20 -18.80 16.35
N ILE A 227 2.44 -18.35 15.35
CA ILE A 227 2.32 -16.94 14.99
C ILE A 227 1.64 -16.15 16.11
N ASN A 228 0.54 -16.65 16.65
CA ASN A 228 -0.18 -16.00 17.74
C ASN A 228 0.73 -15.86 18.97
N HIS A 229 1.50 -16.87 19.32
CA HIS A 229 2.49 -16.81 20.41
C HIS A 229 3.62 -15.83 20.08
N ALA A 230 4.21 -15.89 18.89
CA ALA A 230 5.32 -15.03 18.47
C ALA A 230 4.92 -13.54 18.40
N SER A 231 3.63 -13.27 18.16
CA SER A 231 3.06 -11.92 18.20
C SER A 231 2.54 -11.50 19.57
N GLN A 232 2.72 -12.31 20.61
CA GLN A 232 2.14 -12.10 21.94
C GLN A 232 0.60 -11.90 21.88
N SER A 233 -0.06 -12.68 21.03
CA SER A 233 -1.51 -12.65 20.77
C SER A 233 -2.04 -11.34 20.14
N LEU A 234 -1.19 -10.50 19.59
CA LEU A 234 -1.58 -9.30 18.85
C LEU A 234 -2.01 -9.60 17.40
N LYS A 235 -1.71 -10.81 16.89
CA LYS A 235 -2.14 -11.28 15.57
C LYS A 235 -3.01 -12.52 15.73
N HIS A 236 -4.02 -12.62 14.87
CA HIS A 236 -4.94 -13.75 14.84
C HIS A 236 -4.77 -14.53 13.54
N ALA A 237 -3.84 -15.46 13.55
CA ALA A 237 -3.51 -16.24 12.37
C ALA A 237 -4.58 -17.29 12.02
N THR A 238 -4.67 -17.62 10.73
CA THR A 238 -5.57 -18.65 10.18
C THR A 238 -4.82 -19.50 9.16
N SER A 239 -4.98 -20.83 9.24
CA SER A 239 -4.47 -21.76 8.24
C SER A 239 -5.49 -21.95 7.12
N LEU A 240 -5.04 -21.78 5.88
CA LEU A 240 -5.82 -22.01 4.68
C LEU A 240 -5.32 -23.27 3.98
N GLU A 241 -6.21 -24.25 3.75
CA GLU A 241 -5.90 -25.49 3.00
C GLU A 241 -5.82 -25.24 1.49
N ARG A 242 -5.31 -24.06 1.10
CA ARG A 242 -5.15 -23.64 -0.30
C ARG A 242 -4.04 -22.59 -0.45
N THR A 243 -3.66 -22.38 -1.70
CA THR A 243 -2.81 -21.25 -2.09
C THR A 243 -3.61 -19.95 -2.17
N LEU A 244 -2.96 -18.81 -1.98
CA LEU A 244 -3.56 -17.51 -2.30
C LEU A 244 -3.50 -17.27 -3.81
N SER A 245 -4.55 -16.68 -4.39
CA SER A 245 -4.49 -16.07 -5.71
C SER A 245 -3.52 -14.88 -5.70
N PHE A 246 -3.05 -14.42 -6.87
CA PHE A 246 -2.14 -13.27 -6.89
C PHE A 246 -2.80 -11.99 -6.38
N THR A 247 -4.11 -11.81 -6.62
CA THR A 247 -4.88 -10.69 -6.07
C THR A 247 -4.93 -10.73 -4.54
N GLU A 248 -5.13 -11.91 -3.94
CA GLU A 248 -5.07 -12.06 -2.48
C GLU A 248 -3.67 -11.78 -1.95
N VAL A 249 -2.61 -12.20 -2.65
CA VAL A 249 -1.22 -11.86 -2.28
C VAL A 249 -1.02 -10.35 -2.31
N LEU A 250 -1.47 -9.65 -3.36
CA LEU A 250 -1.39 -8.19 -3.44
C LEU A 250 -2.07 -7.55 -2.23
N ASN A 251 -3.32 -7.93 -1.96
CA ASN A 251 -4.08 -7.36 -0.85
C ASN A 251 -3.43 -7.64 0.51
N THR A 252 -2.92 -8.86 0.72
CA THR A 252 -2.28 -9.27 1.98
C THR A 252 -0.98 -8.45 2.20
N ILE A 253 -0.13 -8.37 1.19
CA ILE A 253 1.16 -7.64 1.29
C ILE A 253 0.95 -6.13 1.32
N ASP A 254 0.00 -5.57 0.56
CA ASP A 254 -0.31 -4.14 0.57
C ASP A 254 -0.85 -3.70 1.95
N ASN A 255 -1.56 -4.58 2.66
CA ASN A 255 -1.95 -4.39 4.05
C ASN A 255 -0.82 -4.69 5.06
N ARG A 256 0.42 -4.86 4.60
CA ARG A 256 1.61 -5.12 5.43
C ARG A 256 1.54 -6.46 6.20
N HIS A 257 0.86 -7.46 5.67
CA HIS A 257 0.75 -8.78 6.27
C HIS A 257 1.64 -9.79 5.52
N PRO A 258 2.88 -10.06 5.97
CA PRO A 258 3.64 -11.22 5.50
C PRO A 258 2.94 -12.49 5.95
N PHE A 259 3.06 -13.57 5.17
CA PHE A 259 2.36 -14.82 5.45
C PHE A 259 3.25 -16.04 5.16
N ILE A 260 2.90 -17.19 5.76
CA ILE A 260 3.61 -18.44 5.53
C ILE A 260 3.10 -19.10 4.26
N VAL A 261 4.04 -19.46 3.39
CA VAL A 261 3.85 -20.34 2.21
C VAL A 261 4.36 -21.72 2.59
N ARG A 262 3.49 -22.73 2.51
CA ARG A 262 3.85 -24.11 2.78
C ARG A 262 4.04 -24.87 1.48
N MET A 263 5.28 -25.30 1.27
CA MET A 263 5.67 -26.17 0.16
C MET A 263 5.45 -27.63 0.54
N ARG A 264 4.94 -28.42 -0.38
CA ARG A 264 4.93 -29.90 -0.32
C ARG A 264 5.98 -30.41 -1.29
N TRP A 265 6.95 -31.16 -0.78
CA TRP A 265 8.01 -31.73 -1.61
C TRP A 265 7.52 -32.94 -2.43
N ASP A 266 8.04 -33.11 -3.63
CA ASP A 266 7.74 -34.25 -4.50
C ASP A 266 8.20 -35.59 -3.89
N GLY A 267 9.30 -35.58 -3.13
CA GLY A 267 9.82 -36.73 -2.38
C GLY A 267 9.17 -36.95 -0.99
N GLY A 268 8.10 -36.22 -0.67
CA GLY A 268 7.44 -36.27 0.64
C GLY A 268 7.99 -35.24 1.62
N GLY A 269 7.22 -34.95 2.67
CA GLY A 269 7.50 -33.86 3.59
C GLY A 269 7.17 -32.49 3.02
N GLY A 270 7.80 -31.43 3.55
CA GLY A 270 7.54 -30.07 3.11
C GLY A 270 8.42 -29.04 3.77
N HIS A 271 8.20 -27.78 3.47
CA HIS A 271 8.97 -26.67 3.96
C HIS A 271 8.09 -25.43 4.16
N ALA A 272 8.32 -24.67 5.20
CA ALA A 272 7.66 -23.40 5.47
C ALA A 272 8.61 -22.26 5.15
N VAL A 273 8.18 -21.33 4.32
CA VAL A 273 8.89 -20.09 3.96
C VAL A 273 7.95 -18.91 4.12
N VAL A 274 8.48 -17.70 4.24
CA VAL A 274 7.66 -16.50 4.41
C VAL A 274 7.58 -15.73 3.10
N CYS A 275 6.35 -15.48 2.62
CA CYS A 275 6.11 -14.49 1.60
C CYS A 275 6.08 -13.10 2.25
N ALA A 276 7.04 -12.27 1.89
CA ALA A 276 7.21 -10.92 2.40
C ALA A 276 7.13 -9.85 1.28
N GLY A 277 6.60 -10.21 0.13
CA GLY A 277 6.49 -9.25 -0.97
C GLY A 277 6.07 -9.89 -2.28
N TYR A 278 5.95 -9.04 -3.28
CA TYR A 278 5.59 -9.45 -4.64
C TYR A 278 6.32 -8.62 -5.70
N ARG A 279 6.30 -9.11 -6.93
CA ARG A 279 6.58 -8.33 -8.15
C ARG A 279 5.38 -8.45 -9.08
N TYR A 280 4.80 -7.30 -9.41
CA TYR A 280 3.54 -7.23 -10.18
C TYR A 280 3.74 -7.67 -11.64
N SER A 281 4.84 -7.26 -12.27
CA SER A 281 5.08 -7.44 -13.72
C SER A 281 5.06 -8.88 -14.19
N ASP A 282 5.39 -9.84 -13.32
CA ASP A 282 5.44 -11.28 -13.63
C ASP A 282 4.71 -12.17 -12.60
N SER A 283 3.92 -11.54 -11.74
CA SER A 283 3.17 -12.21 -10.66
C SER A 283 4.05 -13.08 -9.77
N SER A 284 5.25 -12.61 -9.43
CA SER A 284 6.17 -13.31 -8.55
C SER A 284 5.95 -12.97 -7.07
N LEU A 285 6.21 -13.95 -6.21
CA LEU A 285 6.25 -13.83 -4.75
C LEU A 285 7.70 -13.66 -4.30
N TYR A 286 7.96 -12.74 -3.37
CA TYR A 286 9.23 -12.60 -2.70
C TYR A 286 9.26 -13.49 -1.46
N LEU A 287 10.02 -14.59 -1.52
CA LEU A 287 10.10 -15.58 -0.46
C LEU A 287 11.37 -15.41 0.37
N ILE A 288 11.21 -15.44 1.69
CA ILE A 288 12.28 -15.53 2.68
C ILE A 288 12.33 -16.97 3.17
N ASP A 289 13.42 -17.65 2.87
CA ASP A 289 13.64 -19.02 3.26
C ASP A 289 14.45 -19.06 4.57
N PRO A 290 13.97 -19.74 5.63
CA PRO A 290 14.68 -19.86 6.89
C PRO A 290 15.87 -20.82 6.85
N TRP A 291 16.04 -21.61 5.79
CA TRP A 291 17.14 -22.58 5.70
C TRP A 291 18.50 -21.90 5.62
N GLU A 292 19.51 -22.60 6.12
CA GLU A 292 20.88 -22.11 6.14
C GLU A 292 21.40 -21.84 4.71
N ASN A 293 22.17 -20.76 4.57
CA ASN A 293 22.79 -20.34 3.30
C ASN A 293 21.84 -20.09 2.10
N THR A 294 20.53 -19.93 2.35
CA THR A 294 19.59 -19.53 1.32
C THR A 294 19.47 -18.01 1.22
N ALA A 295 19.30 -17.53 -0.01
CA ALA A 295 18.97 -16.13 -0.28
C ALA A 295 17.46 -15.96 -0.50
N SER A 296 16.90 -14.85 0.00
CA SER A 296 15.53 -14.47 -0.34
C SER A 296 15.42 -14.11 -1.83
N ARG A 297 14.43 -14.65 -2.53
CA ARG A 297 14.28 -14.51 -3.98
C ARG A 297 12.83 -14.36 -4.42
N TYR A 298 12.68 -13.89 -5.68
CA TYR A 298 11.40 -13.91 -6.37
C TYR A 298 11.18 -15.23 -7.09
N TYR A 299 9.99 -15.79 -6.94
CA TYR A 299 9.53 -16.99 -7.65
C TYR A 299 8.18 -16.73 -8.27
N SER A 300 7.98 -17.10 -9.54
CA SER A 300 6.67 -17.02 -10.18
C SER A 300 5.63 -17.80 -9.37
N ARG A 301 4.53 -17.15 -8.99
CA ARG A 301 3.44 -17.81 -8.27
C ARG A 301 2.90 -19.02 -9.02
N ASN A 302 2.73 -18.88 -10.33
CA ASN A 302 2.22 -19.99 -11.17
C ASN A 302 3.17 -21.19 -11.17
N SER A 303 4.48 -20.95 -11.22
CA SER A 303 5.48 -22.01 -11.11
C SER A 303 5.45 -22.67 -9.73
N LEU A 304 5.35 -21.88 -8.65
CA LEU A 304 5.23 -22.42 -7.29
C LEU A 304 4.02 -23.34 -7.13
N VAL A 305 2.87 -22.99 -7.72
CA VAL A 305 1.63 -23.79 -7.62
C VAL A 305 1.69 -25.06 -8.47
N ARG A 306 2.30 -24.97 -9.65
CA ARG A 306 2.43 -26.15 -10.57
C ARG A 306 3.51 -27.12 -10.12
N GLY A 307 4.52 -26.64 -9.45
CA GLY A 307 5.72 -27.37 -9.05
C GLY A 307 6.97 -26.71 -9.62
N THR A 308 7.92 -26.41 -8.76
CA THR A 308 9.20 -25.81 -9.11
C THR A 308 10.24 -26.08 -8.03
N SER A 309 11.50 -25.90 -8.39
CA SER A 309 12.59 -25.90 -7.41
C SER A 309 12.73 -24.53 -6.78
N ILE A 310 12.72 -24.48 -5.47
CA ILE A 310 13.22 -23.35 -4.68
C ILE A 310 14.59 -23.71 -4.09
N ALA A 311 15.22 -22.83 -3.36
CA ALA A 311 16.58 -23.04 -2.86
C ALA A 311 16.76 -24.32 -2.03
N THR A 312 15.70 -24.81 -1.37
CA THR A 312 15.71 -25.93 -0.43
C THR A 312 15.11 -27.24 -0.96
N GLY A 313 14.54 -27.25 -2.14
CA GLY A 313 13.97 -28.48 -2.72
C GLY A 313 13.01 -28.23 -3.87
N THR A 314 12.49 -29.31 -4.43
CA THR A 314 11.51 -29.28 -5.53
C THR A 314 10.15 -29.75 -5.02
N GLY A 315 9.12 -28.97 -5.32
CA GLY A 315 7.76 -29.26 -4.88
C GLY A 315 6.77 -28.16 -5.24
N GLN A 316 5.63 -28.14 -4.56
CA GLN A 316 4.50 -27.30 -4.89
C GLN A 316 4.06 -26.46 -3.68
N TYR A 317 3.71 -25.20 -3.92
CA TYR A 317 2.96 -24.37 -2.97
C TYR A 317 1.54 -24.91 -2.83
N ARG A 318 1.14 -25.31 -1.62
CA ARG A 318 -0.15 -25.95 -1.36
C ARG A 318 -1.01 -25.24 -0.33
N PHE A 319 -0.42 -24.68 0.72
CA PHE A 319 -1.16 -24.14 1.86
C PHE A 319 -0.59 -22.79 2.26
N SER A 320 -1.42 -21.99 2.93
CA SER A 320 -1.06 -20.67 3.42
C SER A 320 -1.42 -20.52 4.89
N VAL A 321 -0.63 -19.78 5.67
CA VAL A 321 -1.04 -19.30 6.99
C VAL A 321 -0.94 -17.78 7.00
N ILE A 322 -2.07 -17.12 7.19
CA ILE A 322 -2.27 -15.66 7.13
C ILE A 322 -2.74 -15.12 8.48
N TYR A 323 -2.76 -13.81 8.67
CA TYR A 323 -3.36 -13.12 9.84
C TYR A 323 -4.01 -11.81 9.45
#